data_af5c5e396fe4539ad6519e7a532bac5f
#
_entry.id   af5c5e396fe4539ad6519e7a532bac5f
#
_cell.length_a   1.000
_cell.length_b   1.000
_cell.length_c   1.000
_cell.angle_alpha   90.00
_cell.angle_beta   90.00
_cell.angle_gamma   90.00
#
_symmetry.space_group_name_H-M   'P 1'
#
loop_
_entity.id
_entity.type
_entity.pdbx_description
1 polymer ?
#
loop_
_entity_poly.entity_id
_entity_poly.type
_entity_poly.pdbx_seq_one_letter_code
_entity_poly.pdbx_strand_id
1 'polypeptide(L)'
;MDKIKIKKEYQKKIKFLIKLNKYYYELSKPIVEDQEYDQIKSEIFSLEKRYDFLKSEDSPSKKVGYRPSKTFKKVLHKVSMLSLSNAFSEEDLTNFEKKIINFLDKDSSFEIEYSAEPKIDGISASLTYKKGK
;
A
#
# COMPACT_ATOMS: atom_id res chain seq x y z
N MET A 1 0.08 17.40 -25.18
CA MET A 1 -0.15 15.93 -25.26
C MET A 1 -1.62 15.67 -25.48
N ASP A 2 -2.00 14.81 -26.41
CA ASP A 2 -3.40 14.56 -26.77
C ASP A 2 -4.13 13.84 -25.62
N LYS A 3 -5.25 14.42 -25.18
CA LYS A 3 -6.11 13.86 -24.11
C LYS A 3 -6.48 12.39 -24.37
N ILE A 4 -6.70 12.03 -25.64
CA ILE A 4 -7.07 10.68 -26.05
C ILE A 4 -5.93 9.71 -25.78
N LYS A 5 -4.69 10.10 -26.07
CA LYS A 5 -3.50 9.27 -25.84
C LYS A 5 -3.27 9.03 -24.35
N ILE A 6 -3.39 10.09 -23.53
CA ILE A 6 -3.25 10.00 -22.06
C ILE A 6 -4.31 9.08 -21.48
N LYS A 7 -5.58 9.24 -21.87
CA LYS A 7 -6.68 8.39 -21.40
C LYS A 7 -6.46 6.92 -21.78
N LYS A 8 -5.98 6.65 -23.00
CA LYS A 8 -5.69 5.29 -23.47
C LYS A 8 -4.56 4.62 -22.66
N GLU A 9 -3.50 5.37 -22.36
CA GLU A 9 -2.39 4.89 -21.53
C GLU A 9 -2.85 4.61 -20.10
N TYR A 10 -3.57 5.53 -19.47
CA TYR A 10 -4.16 5.36 -18.17
C TYR A 10 -5.06 4.11 -18.09
N GLN A 11 -5.95 3.92 -19.06
CA GLN A 11 -6.82 2.76 -19.11
C GLN A 11 -6.06 1.43 -19.24
N LYS A 12 -4.92 1.41 -19.96
CA LYS A 12 -4.06 0.22 -20.02
C LYS A 12 -3.49 -0.12 -18.64
N LYS A 13 -2.99 0.89 -17.91
CA LYS A 13 -2.44 0.70 -16.56
C LYS A 13 -3.52 0.22 -15.58
N ILE A 14 -4.70 0.79 -15.61
CA ILE A 14 -5.85 0.35 -14.80
C ILE A 14 -6.21 -1.11 -15.07
N LYS A 15 -6.34 -1.50 -16.34
CA LYS A 15 -6.64 -2.90 -16.70
C LYS A 15 -5.56 -3.86 -16.21
N PHE A 16 -4.31 -3.44 -16.29
CA PHE A 16 -3.18 -4.23 -15.81
C PHE A 16 -3.21 -4.36 -14.29
N LEU A 17 -3.43 -3.28 -13.55
CA LEU A 17 -3.56 -3.31 -12.09
C LEU A 17 -4.71 -4.20 -11.62
N ILE A 18 -5.87 -4.16 -12.30
CA ILE A 18 -7.01 -5.04 -12.01
C ILE A 18 -6.62 -6.52 -12.22
N LYS A 19 -5.86 -6.81 -13.28
CA LYS A 19 -5.35 -8.17 -13.53
C LYS A 19 -4.41 -8.61 -12.41
N LEU A 20 -3.46 -7.76 -11.99
CA LEU A 20 -2.54 -8.05 -10.89
C LEU A 20 -3.29 -8.33 -9.58
N ASN A 21 -4.29 -7.51 -9.26
CA ASN A 21 -5.15 -7.71 -8.09
C ASN A 21 -5.85 -9.07 -8.10
N LYS A 22 -6.36 -9.48 -9.25
CA LYS A 22 -7.00 -10.80 -9.39
C LYS A 22 -6.01 -11.93 -9.11
N TYR A 23 -4.82 -11.87 -9.70
CA TYR A 23 -3.79 -12.90 -9.50
C TYR A 23 -3.31 -12.96 -8.06
N TYR A 24 -3.13 -11.81 -7.42
CA TYR A 24 -2.68 -11.72 -6.04
C TYR A 24 -3.76 -12.19 -5.05
N TYR A 25 -4.96 -11.59 -5.10
CA TYR A 25 -5.99 -11.79 -4.08
C TYR A 25 -6.91 -12.99 -4.31
N GLU A 26 -7.19 -13.37 -5.57
CA GLU A 26 -8.09 -14.50 -5.86
C GLU A 26 -7.33 -15.79 -6.08
N LEU A 27 -6.20 -15.72 -6.78
CA LEU A 27 -5.47 -16.91 -7.21
C LEU A 27 -4.25 -17.23 -6.31
N SER A 28 -3.89 -16.33 -5.40
CA SER A 28 -2.68 -16.44 -4.55
C SER A 28 -1.42 -16.78 -5.36
N LYS A 29 -1.32 -16.24 -6.57
CA LYS A 29 -0.22 -16.44 -7.53
C LYS A 29 0.20 -15.08 -8.09
N PRO A 30 0.97 -14.27 -7.35
CA PRO A 30 1.47 -13.00 -7.86
C PRO A 30 2.29 -13.24 -9.14
N ILE A 31 2.08 -12.40 -10.15
CA ILE A 31 2.77 -12.48 -11.45
C ILE A 31 3.79 -11.36 -11.66
N VAL A 32 3.90 -10.48 -10.68
CA VAL A 32 4.92 -9.41 -10.59
C VAL A 32 5.39 -9.32 -9.14
N GLU A 33 6.56 -8.74 -8.94
CA GLU A 33 7.08 -8.41 -7.61
C GLU A 33 6.33 -7.20 -7.00
N ASP A 34 6.34 -7.09 -5.68
CA ASP A 34 5.66 -6.01 -4.94
C ASP A 34 6.15 -4.63 -5.38
N GLN A 35 7.44 -4.48 -5.67
CA GLN A 35 8.01 -3.24 -6.16
C GLN A 35 7.39 -2.81 -7.50
N GLU A 36 7.24 -3.74 -8.45
CA GLU A 36 6.63 -3.45 -9.76
C GLU A 36 5.14 -3.09 -9.61
N TYR A 37 4.43 -3.80 -8.72
CA TYR A 37 3.03 -3.49 -8.40
C TYR A 37 2.89 -2.07 -7.84
N ASP A 38 3.70 -1.70 -6.86
CA ASP A 38 3.66 -0.38 -6.23
C ASP A 38 4.09 0.73 -7.20
N GLN A 39 5.04 0.47 -8.11
CA GLN A 39 5.41 1.40 -9.16
C GLN A 39 4.22 1.69 -10.09
N ILE A 40 3.51 0.66 -10.57
CA ILE A 40 2.34 0.83 -11.44
C ILE A 40 1.26 1.64 -10.73
N LYS A 41 1.02 1.38 -9.45
CA LYS A 41 0.07 2.10 -8.63
C LYS A 41 0.46 3.57 -8.45
N SER A 42 1.73 3.86 -8.19
CA SER A 42 2.28 5.20 -8.08
C SER A 42 2.15 5.99 -9.38
N GLU A 43 2.41 5.34 -10.53
CA GLU A 43 2.23 5.95 -11.85
C GLU A 43 0.77 6.33 -12.13
N ILE A 44 -0.18 5.46 -11.76
CA ILE A 44 -1.62 5.75 -11.87
C ILE A 44 -1.98 6.96 -11.02
N PHE A 45 -1.54 7.02 -9.76
CA PHE A 45 -1.80 8.16 -8.86
C PHE A 45 -1.19 9.46 -9.40
N SER A 46 0.01 9.40 -9.95
CA SER A 46 0.69 10.54 -10.56
C SER A 46 -0.08 11.08 -11.77
N LEU A 47 -0.63 10.19 -12.61
CA LEU A 47 -1.49 10.57 -13.72
C LEU A 47 -2.79 11.22 -13.27
N GLU A 48 -3.45 10.68 -12.23
CA GLU A 48 -4.68 11.23 -11.66
C GLU A 48 -4.44 12.60 -10.98
N LYS A 49 -3.29 12.75 -10.32
CA LYS A 49 -2.90 14.04 -9.72
C LYS A 49 -2.63 15.10 -10.77
N ARG A 50 -2.04 14.70 -11.90
CA ARG A 50 -1.68 15.61 -13.00
C ARG A 50 -2.85 15.97 -13.91
N TYR A 51 -3.83 15.05 -14.06
CA TYR A 51 -4.93 15.18 -15.01
C TYR A 51 -6.28 14.88 -14.35
N ASP A 52 -6.96 15.94 -13.89
CA ASP A 52 -8.25 15.81 -13.18
C ASP A 52 -9.34 15.06 -13.96
N PHE A 53 -9.29 15.12 -15.31
CA PHE A 53 -10.26 14.41 -16.17
C PHE A 53 -10.11 12.88 -16.15
N LEU A 54 -9.04 12.32 -15.54
CA LEU A 54 -8.85 10.88 -15.33
C LEU A 54 -9.50 10.39 -14.04
N LYS A 55 -9.76 11.29 -13.08
CA LYS A 55 -10.37 10.92 -11.80
C LYS A 55 -11.79 10.41 -12.02
N SER A 56 -12.08 9.21 -11.55
CA SER A 56 -13.41 8.61 -11.57
C SER A 56 -13.72 8.00 -10.21
N GLU A 57 -14.98 7.66 -9.97
CA GLU A 57 -15.39 6.95 -8.75
C GLU A 57 -14.82 5.52 -8.69
N ASP A 58 -14.54 4.93 -9.85
CA ASP A 58 -13.96 3.61 -10.00
C ASP A 58 -12.43 3.60 -9.98
N SER A 59 -11.81 4.76 -9.73
CA SER A 59 -10.37 4.87 -9.67
C SER A 59 -9.78 4.01 -8.54
N PRO A 60 -8.69 3.27 -8.81
CA PRO A 60 -7.95 2.52 -7.79
C PRO A 60 -7.42 3.40 -6.66
N SER A 61 -7.25 4.71 -6.89
CA SER A 61 -6.86 5.68 -5.85
C SER A 61 -7.92 5.87 -4.78
N LYS A 62 -9.20 5.63 -5.12
CA LYS A 62 -10.33 5.74 -4.21
C LYS A 62 -10.76 4.40 -3.61
N LYS A 63 -10.42 3.29 -4.27
CA LYS A 63 -10.77 1.94 -3.81
C LYS A 63 -9.58 1.34 -3.09
N VAL A 64 -9.66 1.29 -1.77
CA VAL A 64 -8.65 0.62 -0.94
C VAL A 64 -9.00 -0.86 -0.83
N GLY A 65 -8.09 -1.71 -1.31
CA GLY A 65 -8.19 -3.16 -1.15
C GLY A 65 -9.11 -3.86 -2.15
N TYR A 66 -9.08 -5.19 -2.07
CA TYR A 66 -9.94 -6.09 -2.84
C TYR A 66 -11.23 -6.38 -2.05
N ARG A 67 -12.31 -6.80 -2.72
CA ARG A 67 -13.56 -7.16 -2.04
C ARG A 67 -13.29 -8.32 -1.08
N PRO A 68 -13.56 -8.16 0.25
CA PRO A 68 -13.33 -9.25 1.18
C PRO A 68 -14.16 -10.46 0.81
N SER A 69 -13.63 -11.66 1.06
CA SER A 69 -14.37 -12.90 0.92
C SER A 69 -15.68 -12.84 1.73
N LYS A 70 -16.78 -13.29 1.15
CA LYS A 70 -18.09 -13.36 1.82
C LYS A 70 -18.15 -14.48 2.88
N THR A 71 -17.12 -15.32 2.95
CA THR A 71 -17.07 -16.54 3.77
C THR A 71 -16.91 -16.23 5.27
N PHE A 72 -16.37 -15.07 5.63
CA PHE A 72 -16.11 -14.70 7.01
C PHE A 72 -16.99 -13.55 7.48
N LYS A 73 -17.44 -13.62 8.74
CA LYS A 73 -18.17 -12.51 9.38
C LYS A 73 -17.22 -11.35 9.62
N LYS A 74 -17.71 -10.14 9.36
CA LYS A 74 -16.96 -8.92 9.68
C LYS A 74 -16.96 -8.69 11.19
N VAL A 75 -15.79 -8.39 11.75
CA VAL A 75 -15.59 -8.07 13.15
C VAL A 75 -14.93 -6.69 13.26
N LEU A 76 -15.39 -5.87 14.19
CA LEU A 76 -14.77 -4.59 14.48
C LEU A 76 -13.53 -4.83 15.37
N HIS A 77 -12.35 -4.41 14.90
CA HIS A 77 -11.14 -4.48 15.69
C HIS A 77 -11.15 -3.39 16.79
N LYS A 78 -10.75 -3.74 18.00
CA LYS A 78 -10.62 -2.78 19.12
C LYS A 78 -9.50 -1.77 18.89
N VAL A 79 -8.44 -2.20 18.21
CA VAL A 79 -7.31 -1.38 17.77
C VAL A 79 -7.24 -1.49 16.26
N SER A 80 -7.08 -0.36 15.57
CA SER A 80 -6.98 -0.33 14.12
C SER A 80 -5.79 -1.15 13.64
N MET A 81 -6.00 -1.96 12.60
CA MET A 81 -4.93 -2.67 11.91
C MET A 81 -4.27 -1.68 10.95
N LEU A 82 -3.02 -1.31 11.23
CA LEU A 82 -2.24 -0.38 10.42
C LEU A 82 -1.31 -1.14 9.48
N SER A 83 -1.03 -0.55 8.32
CA SER A 83 -0.05 -1.07 7.37
C SER A 83 1.32 -0.43 7.62
N LEU A 84 2.38 -1.19 7.36
CA LEU A 84 3.74 -0.67 7.32
C LEU A 84 4.01 -0.04 5.95
N SER A 85 4.82 1.01 5.92
CA SER A 85 5.33 1.58 4.68
C SER A 85 6.42 0.70 4.10
N ASN A 86 6.51 0.65 2.77
CA ASN A 86 7.59 -0.03 2.07
C ASN A 86 8.81 0.92 1.93
N ALA A 87 10.00 0.36 1.95
CA ALA A 87 11.24 1.03 1.59
C ALA A 87 11.98 0.16 0.56
N PHE A 88 12.30 0.72 -0.61
CA PHE A 88 12.99 0.03 -1.70
C PHE A 88 14.37 0.63 -2.00
N SER A 89 14.73 1.71 -1.31
CA SER A 89 15.99 2.42 -1.50
C SER A 89 16.57 2.91 -0.18
N GLU A 90 17.84 3.25 -0.17
CA GLU A 90 18.50 3.92 0.97
C GLU A 90 17.86 5.28 1.28
N GLU A 91 17.39 5.97 0.24
CA GLU A 91 16.68 7.25 0.41
C GLU A 91 15.36 7.06 1.19
N ASP A 92 14.62 5.97 0.93
CA ASP A 92 13.41 5.65 1.67
C ASP A 92 13.70 5.42 3.16
N LEU A 93 14.79 4.72 3.48
CA LEU A 93 15.23 4.50 4.86
C LEU A 93 15.63 5.82 5.53
N THR A 94 16.42 6.65 4.86
CA THR A 94 16.79 7.97 5.35
C THR A 94 15.56 8.85 5.62
N ASN A 95 14.59 8.81 4.73
CA ASN A 95 13.34 9.56 4.89
C ASN A 95 12.48 8.99 6.02
N PHE A 96 12.49 7.69 6.24
CA PHE A 96 11.84 7.05 7.39
C PHE A 96 12.45 7.52 8.70
N GLU A 97 13.77 7.50 8.82
CA GLU A 97 14.51 7.99 10.00
C GLU A 97 14.20 9.46 10.28
N LYS A 98 14.28 10.33 9.28
CA LYS A 98 13.92 11.74 9.42
C LYS A 98 12.50 11.94 9.94
N LYS A 99 11.54 11.14 9.48
CA LYS A 99 10.16 11.19 9.97
C LYS A 99 10.05 10.84 11.44
N ILE A 100 10.82 9.85 11.92
CA ILE A 100 10.84 9.46 13.34
C ILE A 100 11.45 10.60 14.18
N ILE A 101 12.59 11.13 13.78
CA ILE A 101 13.27 12.24 14.46
C ILE A 101 12.34 13.45 14.59
N ASN A 102 11.68 13.83 13.49
CA ASN A 102 10.72 14.93 13.48
C ASN A 102 9.49 14.65 14.36
N PHE A 103 8.98 13.42 14.35
CA PHE A 103 7.85 13.03 15.19
C PHE A 103 8.19 13.07 16.69
N LEU A 104 9.43 12.72 17.04
CA LEU A 104 9.94 12.76 18.40
C LEU A 104 10.39 14.16 18.84
N ASP A 105 10.33 15.16 17.95
CA ASP A 105 10.83 16.52 18.18
C ASP A 105 12.29 16.52 18.65
N LYS A 106 13.14 15.75 17.96
CA LYS A 106 14.58 15.62 18.23
C LYS A 106 15.39 16.27 17.12
N ASP A 107 16.63 16.61 17.43
CA ASP A 107 17.59 17.08 16.44
C ASP A 107 18.20 15.91 15.64
N SER A 108 18.89 16.24 14.55
CA SER A 108 19.49 15.25 13.64
C SER A 108 20.64 14.43 14.23
N SER A 109 21.12 14.77 15.43
CA SER A 109 22.15 14.02 16.15
C SER A 109 21.58 12.91 17.04
N PHE A 110 20.24 12.82 17.14
CA PHE A 110 19.59 11.81 17.95
C PHE A 110 19.78 10.42 17.32
N GLU A 111 20.43 9.54 18.06
CA GLU A 111 20.63 8.15 17.64
C GLU A 111 19.37 7.33 17.91
N ILE A 112 18.91 6.61 16.87
CA ILE A 112 17.78 5.70 16.96
C ILE A 112 18.30 4.28 16.98
N GLU A 113 17.91 3.52 18.01
CA GLU A 113 18.18 2.09 18.07
C GLU A 113 17.08 1.32 17.33
N TYR A 114 17.48 0.44 16.40
CA TYR A 114 16.58 -0.34 15.57
C TYR A 114 16.66 -1.83 15.88
N SER A 115 15.50 -2.49 15.91
CA SER A 115 15.39 -3.93 15.82
C SER A 115 14.96 -4.32 14.41
N ALA A 116 15.77 -5.11 13.70
CA ALA A 116 15.44 -5.61 12.36
C ALA A 116 14.90 -7.03 12.45
N GLU A 117 13.70 -7.24 11.96
CA GLU A 117 13.00 -8.52 12.03
C GLU A 117 12.46 -8.91 10.65
N PRO A 118 12.47 -10.23 10.29
CA PRO A 118 11.82 -10.68 9.07
C PRO A 118 10.31 -10.46 9.16
N LYS A 119 9.74 -9.78 8.15
CA LYS A 119 8.30 -9.66 7.99
C LYS A 119 7.77 -10.88 7.24
N ILE A 120 7.19 -11.81 7.98
CA ILE A 120 6.60 -13.02 7.39
C ILE A 120 5.22 -12.68 6.80
N ASP A 121 5.03 -13.00 5.54
CA ASP A 121 3.72 -12.90 4.89
C ASP A 121 2.79 -14.00 5.38
N GLY A 122 1.59 -13.59 5.78
CA GLY A 122 0.59 -14.50 6.33
C GLY A 122 -0.67 -13.79 6.77
N ILE A 123 -1.43 -14.47 7.63
CA ILE A 123 -2.66 -13.93 8.21
C ILE A 123 -2.29 -13.05 9.41
N SER A 124 -2.71 -11.79 9.41
CA SER A 124 -2.66 -10.93 10.59
C SER A 124 -3.56 -11.47 11.69
N ALA A 125 -3.01 -11.68 12.88
CA ALA A 125 -3.76 -12.12 14.06
C ALA A 125 -3.63 -11.07 15.18
N SER A 126 -4.76 -10.75 15.79
CA SER A 126 -4.80 -9.91 16.99
C SER A 126 -5.31 -10.73 18.17
N LEU A 127 -4.49 -10.87 19.20
CA LEU A 127 -4.81 -11.61 20.41
C LEU A 127 -5.02 -10.61 21.55
N THR A 128 -6.12 -10.77 22.28
CA THR A 128 -6.42 -9.92 23.44
C THR A 128 -6.55 -10.78 24.68
N TYR A 129 -5.67 -10.59 25.65
CA TYR A 129 -5.72 -11.25 26.93
C TYR A 129 -6.40 -10.36 27.98
N LYS A 130 -7.34 -10.94 28.74
CA LYS A 130 -7.99 -10.27 29.86
C LYS A 130 -7.86 -11.16 31.11
N LYS A 131 -7.19 -10.67 32.15
CA LYS A 131 -6.90 -11.43 33.40
C LYS A 131 -6.24 -12.79 33.15
N GLY A 132 -5.30 -12.85 32.20
CA GLY A 132 -4.54 -14.05 31.85
C GLY A 132 -5.31 -15.08 30.99
N LYS A 133 -6.48 -14.71 30.48
CA LYS A 133 -7.31 -15.55 29.57
C LYS A 133 -7.57 -14.82 28.26
#